data_76cc371adc13ffa3cf19c041cf5f9237
#
_entry.id   76cc371adc13ffa3cf19c041cf5f9237
#
_cell.length_a   1.000
_cell.length_b   1.000
_cell.length_c   1.000
_cell.angle_alpha   90.00
_cell.angle_beta   90.00
_cell.angle_gamma   90.00
#
_symmetry.space_group_name_H-M   'P 1'
#
loop_
_entity.id
_entity.type
_entity.pdbx_description
1 polymer ?
#
loop_
_entity_poly.entity_id
_entity_poly.type
_entity_poly.pdbx_seq_one_letter_code
_entity_poly.pdbx_strand_id
1 'polypeptide(L)'
;IEAVLQKVADTPAELPAKNEIAVIETPYGIMKMRFFTDKAPIHCANFKRLAESGYYDGVTFHRVIPGFMIQGGDINSRDGKRATDGRGGPGYTIRAEFNDISHQPGIVSMARTSDPNSAGSQFFICDGAPNWLDGNYTVFGEIFEGKSIIKAIANVPRDKQDNPLEPVYMRVTIVKEK
;
A
#
# COMPACT_ATOMS: atom_id res chain seq x y z
N ILE A 1 7.10 9.15 14.96
CA ILE A 1 7.71 8.23 13.97
C ILE A 1 8.60 7.21 14.66
N GLU A 2 9.52 7.63 15.51
CA GLU A 2 10.44 6.71 16.20
C GLU A 2 9.73 5.59 16.98
N ALA A 3 8.65 5.91 17.69
CA ALA A 3 7.89 4.93 18.46
C ALA A 3 7.26 3.86 17.57
N VAL A 4 6.73 4.23 16.40
CA VAL A 4 6.13 3.25 15.49
C VAL A 4 7.20 2.43 14.77
N LEU A 5 8.36 3.03 14.46
CA LEU A 5 9.49 2.27 13.88
C LEU A 5 10.01 1.23 14.87
N GLN A 6 10.00 1.54 16.16
CA GLN A 6 10.37 0.57 17.19
C GLN A 6 9.35 -0.57 17.25
N LYS A 7 8.06 -0.28 17.14
CA LYS A 7 7.02 -1.32 17.06
C LYS A 7 7.20 -2.22 15.85
N VAL A 8 7.58 -1.65 14.71
CA VAL A 8 7.89 -2.42 13.50
C VAL A 8 9.06 -3.37 13.77
N ALA A 9 10.13 -2.85 14.39
CA ALA A 9 11.30 -3.66 14.72
C ALA A 9 10.95 -4.80 15.69
N ASP A 10 10.04 -4.57 16.62
CA ASP A 10 9.61 -5.55 17.61
C ASP A 10 8.55 -6.55 17.08
N THR A 11 7.99 -6.29 15.91
CA THR A 11 6.98 -7.15 15.30
C THR A 11 7.65 -8.08 14.28
N PRO A 12 7.53 -9.41 14.44
CA PRO A 12 8.13 -10.33 13.46
C PRO A 12 7.42 -10.26 12.11
N ALA A 13 8.17 -10.48 11.03
CA ALA A 13 7.61 -10.62 9.69
C ALA A 13 7.12 -12.05 9.52
N GLU A 14 5.82 -12.25 9.50
CA GLU A 14 5.18 -13.55 9.35
C GLU A 14 4.27 -13.57 8.13
N LEU A 15 4.27 -14.67 7.38
CA LEU A 15 3.35 -14.84 6.27
C LEU A 15 1.90 -14.76 6.75
N PRO A 16 1.03 -14.03 6.04
CA PRO A 16 -0.40 -14.11 6.29
C PRO A 16 -0.90 -15.55 6.14
N ALA A 17 -1.76 -16.00 7.04
CA ALA A 17 -2.46 -17.27 6.89
C ALA A 17 -3.45 -17.18 5.72
N LYS A 18 -3.88 -18.33 5.19
CA LYS A 18 -4.80 -18.39 4.03
C LYS A 18 -6.07 -17.58 4.22
N ASN A 19 -6.58 -17.52 5.45
CA ASN A 19 -7.83 -16.81 5.77
C ASN A 19 -7.59 -15.40 6.30
N GLU A 20 -6.35 -14.93 6.34
CA GLU A 20 -6.06 -13.57 6.75
C GLU A 20 -6.16 -12.62 5.57
N ILE A 21 -6.84 -11.50 5.79
CA ILE A 21 -7.00 -10.42 4.82
C ILE A 21 -6.60 -9.10 5.45
N ALA A 22 -6.33 -8.10 4.63
CA ALA A 22 -6.14 -6.73 5.09
C ALA A 22 -7.43 -5.94 4.87
N VAL A 23 -7.83 -5.19 5.90
CA VAL A 23 -8.96 -4.26 5.82
C VAL A 23 -8.38 -2.85 5.83
N ILE A 24 -8.58 -2.11 4.75
CA ILE A 24 -8.10 -0.74 4.59
C ILE A 24 -9.30 0.20 4.74
N GLU A 25 -9.34 0.90 5.86
CA GLU A 25 -10.40 1.87 6.17
C GLU A 25 -9.97 3.26 5.71
N THR A 26 -10.86 3.96 5.04
CA THR A 26 -10.65 5.34 4.58
C THR A 26 -11.92 6.17 4.82
N PRO A 27 -11.85 7.51 4.74
CA PRO A 27 -13.05 8.34 4.82
C PRO A 27 -14.07 8.08 3.71
N TYR A 28 -13.67 7.42 2.63
CA TYR A 28 -14.54 7.10 1.49
C TYR A 28 -15.14 5.70 1.58
N GLY A 29 -14.69 4.89 2.52
CA GLY A 29 -15.18 3.53 2.74
C GLY A 29 -14.06 2.53 2.95
N ILE A 30 -14.44 1.25 2.96
CA ILE A 30 -13.56 0.14 3.30
C ILE A 30 -13.20 -0.64 2.03
N MET A 31 -11.90 -0.95 1.90
CA MET A 31 -11.39 -1.87 0.88
C MET A 31 -10.86 -3.12 1.60
N LYS A 32 -11.19 -4.29 1.07
CA LYS A 32 -10.66 -5.57 1.58
C LYS A 32 -9.71 -6.17 0.56
N MET A 33 -8.53 -6.55 1.06
CA MET A 33 -7.43 -7.03 0.24
C MET A 33 -7.07 -8.47 0.62
N ARG A 34 -6.90 -9.32 -0.38
CA ARG A 34 -6.31 -10.66 -0.20
C ARG A 34 -4.85 -10.63 -0.60
N PHE A 35 -4.06 -11.50 0.01
CA PHE A 35 -2.62 -11.61 -0.22
C PHE A 35 -2.29 -12.72 -1.22
N PHE A 36 -1.33 -12.44 -2.10
CA PHE A 36 -0.75 -13.45 -3.00
C PHE A 36 0.53 -14.02 -2.36
N THR A 37 0.38 -14.79 -1.31
CA THR A 37 1.50 -15.28 -0.48
C THR A 37 2.43 -16.22 -1.23
N ASP A 38 1.94 -16.93 -2.22
CA ASP A 38 2.73 -17.83 -3.07
C ASP A 38 3.55 -17.08 -4.13
N LYS A 39 3.12 -15.89 -4.50
CA LYS A 39 3.78 -15.05 -5.53
C LYS A 39 4.78 -14.05 -4.94
N ALA A 40 4.48 -13.49 -3.79
CA ALA A 40 5.30 -12.46 -3.16
C ALA A 40 5.32 -12.63 -1.63
N PRO A 41 5.92 -13.71 -1.13
CA PRO A 41 5.88 -14.01 0.32
C PRO A 41 6.53 -12.93 1.17
N ILE A 42 7.66 -12.37 0.74
CA ILE A 42 8.37 -11.33 1.50
C ILE A 42 7.53 -10.06 1.58
N HIS A 43 6.93 -9.66 0.47
CA HIS A 43 6.05 -8.47 0.42
C HIS A 43 4.80 -8.65 1.28
N CYS A 44 4.18 -9.83 1.23
CA CYS A 44 3.00 -10.13 2.04
C CYS A 44 3.32 -10.12 3.54
N ALA A 45 4.41 -10.75 3.93
CA ALA A 45 4.86 -10.75 5.32
C ALA A 45 5.21 -9.34 5.81
N ASN A 46 5.85 -8.55 4.96
CA ASN A 46 6.19 -7.16 5.26
C ASN A 46 4.94 -6.29 5.44
N PHE A 47 3.98 -6.38 4.54
CA PHE A 47 2.74 -5.61 4.64
C PHE A 47 1.98 -5.96 5.92
N LYS A 48 1.86 -7.24 6.24
CA LYS A 48 1.22 -7.70 7.49
C LYS A 48 1.96 -7.13 8.71
N ARG A 49 3.28 -7.20 8.72
CA ARG A 49 4.12 -6.64 9.80
C ARG A 49 3.83 -5.15 10.01
N LEU A 50 3.82 -4.37 8.93
CA LEU A 50 3.58 -2.94 9.00
C LEU A 50 2.15 -2.63 9.46
N ALA A 51 1.16 -3.37 8.98
CA ALA A 51 -0.22 -3.20 9.40
C ALA A 51 -0.39 -3.51 10.91
N GLU A 52 0.13 -4.63 11.36
CA GLU A 52 -0.01 -5.07 12.75
C GLU A 52 0.75 -4.17 13.74
N SER A 53 1.84 -3.55 13.31
CA SER A 53 2.60 -2.62 14.14
C SER A 53 1.98 -1.22 14.22
N GLY A 54 0.89 -0.96 13.50
CA GLY A 54 0.26 0.35 13.44
C GLY A 54 0.96 1.35 12.53
N TYR A 55 1.92 0.90 11.71
CA TYR A 55 2.71 1.76 10.84
C TYR A 55 1.83 2.53 9.84
N TYR A 56 0.82 1.86 9.28
CA TYR A 56 -0.06 2.48 8.28
C TYR A 56 -1.15 3.38 8.87
N ASP A 57 -1.40 3.30 10.17
CA ASP A 57 -2.48 4.08 10.79
C ASP A 57 -2.17 5.58 10.74
N GLY A 58 -3.05 6.33 10.08
CA GLY A 58 -2.91 7.77 9.91
C GLY A 58 -2.03 8.21 8.75
N VAL A 59 -1.46 7.29 7.97
CA VAL A 59 -0.78 7.65 6.72
C VAL A 59 -1.83 7.92 5.64
N THR A 60 -1.43 8.58 4.56
CA THR A 60 -2.37 9.00 3.51
C THR A 60 -2.08 8.34 2.17
N PHE A 61 -3.09 8.39 1.30
CA PHE A 61 -2.87 8.20 -0.13
C PHE A 61 -2.39 9.53 -0.69
N HIS A 62 -1.08 9.70 -0.74
CA HIS A 62 -0.45 10.98 -1.08
C HIS A 62 -0.28 11.23 -2.58
N ARG A 63 -0.60 10.24 -3.41
CA ARG A 63 -0.53 10.36 -4.87
C ARG A 63 -1.69 9.60 -5.49
N VAL A 64 -2.57 10.31 -6.18
CA VAL A 64 -3.75 9.71 -6.82
C VAL A 64 -3.87 10.18 -8.26
N ILE A 65 -4.04 9.23 -9.18
CA ILE A 65 -4.19 9.52 -10.62
C ILE A 65 -5.33 8.66 -11.15
N PRO A 66 -6.47 9.29 -11.51
CA PRO A 66 -7.62 8.55 -12.07
C PRO A 66 -7.22 7.73 -13.30
N GLY A 67 -7.75 6.53 -13.39
CA GLY A 67 -7.44 5.61 -14.48
C GLY A 67 -6.08 4.94 -14.39
N PHE A 68 -5.28 5.28 -13.38
CA PHE A 68 -3.97 4.70 -13.15
C PHE A 68 -3.90 4.02 -11.77
N MET A 69 -3.73 4.80 -10.71
CA MET A 69 -3.54 4.19 -9.37
C MET A 69 -3.77 5.20 -8.24
N ILE A 70 -3.87 4.67 -7.01
CA ILE A 70 -3.75 5.43 -5.77
C ILE A 70 -2.56 4.87 -4.99
N GLN A 71 -1.68 5.74 -4.52
CA GLN A 71 -0.45 5.35 -3.81
C GLN A 71 -0.42 5.93 -2.42
N GLY A 72 -0.01 5.13 -1.46
CA GLY A 72 0.12 5.54 -0.07
C GLY A 72 1.13 4.70 0.69
N GLY A 73 1.11 4.80 2.01
CA GLY A 73 1.98 4.00 2.86
C GLY A 73 3.28 4.67 3.29
N ASP A 74 3.40 5.97 3.08
CA ASP A 74 4.56 6.75 3.51
C ASP A 74 4.33 7.25 4.95
N ILE A 75 5.23 6.89 5.87
CA ILE A 75 5.13 7.31 7.28
C ILE A 75 5.20 8.84 7.42
N ASN A 76 5.88 9.53 6.52
CA ASN A 76 5.97 11.00 6.55
C ASN A 76 4.62 11.66 6.28
N SER A 77 3.69 10.98 5.62
CA SER A 77 2.37 11.54 5.31
C SER A 77 1.48 11.74 6.55
N ARG A 78 1.88 11.20 7.70
CA ARG A 78 1.18 11.43 8.98
C ARG A 78 1.26 12.87 9.48
N ASP A 79 2.29 13.60 9.10
CA ASP A 79 2.58 14.93 9.67
C ASP A 79 1.73 16.04 9.08
N GLY A 80 0.96 15.76 8.04
CA GLY A 80 0.15 16.76 7.35
C GLY A 80 0.95 17.72 6.49
N LYS A 81 2.26 17.50 6.34
CA LYS A 81 3.16 18.34 5.55
C LYS A 81 3.41 17.71 4.19
N ARG A 82 2.81 18.25 3.15
CA ARG A 82 2.88 17.71 1.80
C ARG A 82 4.29 17.63 1.23
N ALA A 83 5.17 18.57 1.63
CA ALA A 83 6.52 18.66 1.09
C ALA A 83 7.40 17.43 1.38
N THR A 84 7.06 16.64 2.41
CA THR A 84 7.82 15.45 2.80
C THR A 84 7.18 14.15 2.31
N ASP A 85 5.99 14.22 1.71
CA ASP A 85 5.27 13.04 1.25
C ASP A 85 6.02 12.34 0.11
N GLY A 86 5.98 11.01 0.15
CA GLY A 86 6.61 10.16 -0.86
C GLY A 86 8.05 9.77 -0.56
N ARG A 87 8.63 10.23 0.55
CA ARG A 87 10.06 10.03 0.89
C ARG A 87 10.30 9.13 2.08
N GLY A 88 9.26 8.75 2.82
CA GLY A 88 9.39 7.98 4.04
C GLY A 88 9.33 6.47 3.81
N GLY A 89 9.88 5.74 4.77
CA GLY A 89 9.87 4.29 4.78
C GLY A 89 10.14 3.73 6.17
N PRO A 90 10.16 2.40 6.31
CA PRO A 90 10.24 1.76 7.63
C PRO A 90 11.66 1.63 8.18
N GLY A 91 12.66 2.19 7.50
CA GLY A 91 14.06 2.10 7.92
C GLY A 91 14.80 0.90 7.32
N TYR A 92 14.16 0.14 6.44
CA TYR A 92 14.76 -0.99 5.71
C TYR A 92 14.11 -1.10 4.33
N THR A 93 14.72 -1.90 3.48
CA THR A 93 14.15 -2.24 2.16
C THR A 93 14.02 -3.75 2.01
N ILE A 94 13.16 -4.17 1.09
CA ILE A 94 12.97 -5.59 0.76
C ILE A 94 13.26 -5.81 -0.72
N ARG A 95 13.72 -7.01 -1.05
CA ARG A 95 14.05 -7.37 -2.43
C ARG A 95 12.80 -7.56 -3.27
N ALA A 96 12.91 -7.32 -4.57
CA ALA A 96 11.83 -7.52 -5.52
C ALA A 96 11.41 -8.99 -5.60
N GLU A 97 10.12 -9.20 -5.87
CA GLU A 97 9.52 -10.52 -6.10
C GLU A 97 8.63 -10.44 -7.33
N PHE A 98 9.23 -10.10 -8.48
CA PHE A 98 8.49 -9.98 -9.73
C PHE A 98 7.82 -11.31 -10.07
N ASN A 99 6.60 -11.25 -10.58
CA ASN A 99 5.79 -12.42 -10.88
C ASN A 99 4.89 -12.20 -12.10
N ASP A 100 4.09 -13.19 -12.44
CA ASP A 100 3.29 -13.22 -13.66
C ASP A 100 1.91 -12.56 -13.55
N ILE A 101 1.58 -11.96 -12.40
CA ILE A 101 0.29 -11.30 -12.23
C ILE A 101 0.33 -9.93 -12.89
N SER A 102 -0.60 -9.70 -13.82
CA SER A 102 -0.70 -8.43 -14.52
C SER A 102 -1.36 -7.37 -13.67
N HIS A 103 -0.94 -6.11 -13.84
CA HIS A 103 -1.54 -4.96 -13.21
C HIS A 103 -2.91 -4.67 -13.84
N GLN A 104 -3.97 -4.94 -13.11
CA GLN A 104 -5.37 -4.75 -13.49
C GLN A 104 -6.10 -3.99 -12.38
N PRO A 105 -7.30 -3.45 -12.61
CA PRO A 105 -8.05 -2.75 -11.56
C PRO A 105 -8.19 -3.59 -10.30
N GLY A 106 -7.83 -3.00 -9.16
CA GLY A 106 -7.87 -3.66 -7.86
C GLY A 106 -6.57 -4.33 -7.44
N ILE A 107 -5.60 -4.48 -8.33
CA ILE A 107 -4.29 -5.09 -8.01
C ILE A 107 -3.51 -4.16 -7.09
N VAL A 108 -2.88 -4.75 -6.08
CA VAL A 108 -2.01 -4.07 -5.12
C VAL A 108 -0.57 -4.43 -5.43
N SER A 109 0.25 -3.43 -5.65
CA SER A 109 1.64 -3.57 -6.06
C SER A 109 2.53 -2.64 -5.23
N MET A 110 3.83 -2.93 -5.17
CA MET A 110 4.74 -2.17 -4.31
C MET A 110 5.42 -1.05 -5.08
N ALA A 111 5.37 0.15 -4.51
CA ALA A 111 6.12 1.29 -5.02
C ALA A 111 7.61 1.11 -4.70
N ARG A 112 8.45 1.68 -5.56
CA ARG A 112 9.90 1.62 -5.43
C ARG A 112 10.55 2.79 -6.15
N THR A 113 11.82 3.02 -5.88
CA THR A 113 12.66 3.93 -6.66
C THR A 113 13.16 3.21 -7.91
N SER A 114 14.14 3.77 -8.61
CA SER A 114 14.79 3.11 -9.76
C SER A 114 15.49 1.80 -9.38
N ASP A 115 15.90 1.64 -8.11
CA ASP A 115 16.45 0.39 -7.61
C ASP A 115 15.32 -0.63 -7.40
N PRO A 116 15.34 -1.78 -8.08
CA PRO A 116 14.29 -2.80 -7.91
C PRO A 116 14.14 -3.32 -6.49
N ASN A 117 15.18 -3.23 -5.67
CA ASN A 117 15.21 -3.71 -4.29
C ASN A 117 15.09 -2.58 -3.27
N SER A 118 14.44 -1.49 -3.64
CA SER A 118 14.24 -0.31 -2.78
C SER A 118 12.88 -0.22 -2.12
N ALA A 119 12.00 -1.21 -2.30
CA ALA A 119 10.68 -1.23 -1.71
C ALA A 119 10.77 -1.26 -0.18
N GLY A 120 9.85 -0.57 0.50
CA GLY A 120 9.80 -0.55 1.97
C GLY A 120 8.36 -0.61 2.47
N SER A 121 7.64 0.50 2.40
CA SER A 121 6.27 0.57 2.92
C SER A 121 5.26 1.12 1.91
N GLN A 122 5.70 1.87 0.92
CA GLN A 122 4.77 2.50 -0.01
C GLN A 122 4.23 1.51 -1.02
N PHE A 123 2.93 1.54 -1.23
CA PHE A 123 2.23 0.65 -2.16
C PHE A 123 1.24 1.44 -2.99
N PHE A 124 0.80 0.85 -4.09
CA PHE A 124 -0.26 1.44 -4.90
C PHE A 124 -1.33 0.41 -5.25
N ILE A 125 -2.54 0.90 -5.43
CA ILE A 125 -3.70 0.10 -5.83
C ILE A 125 -4.15 0.61 -7.19
N CYS A 126 -4.25 -0.29 -8.16
CA CYS A 126 -4.58 0.10 -9.53
C CYS A 126 -6.04 0.52 -9.69
N ASP A 127 -6.26 1.68 -10.31
CA ASP A 127 -7.59 2.14 -10.75
C ASP A 127 -7.82 1.85 -12.23
N GLY A 128 -6.79 1.48 -12.94
CA GLY A 128 -6.81 1.07 -14.34
C GLY A 128 -5.99 -0.20 -14.54
N ALA A 129 -5.54 -0.41 -15.76
CA ALA A 129 -4.72 -1.57 -16.12
C ALA A 129 -3.35 -1.12 -16.62
N PRO A 130 -2.45 -0.64 -15.73
CA PRO A 130 -1.12 -0.17 -16.12
C PRO A 130 -0.19 -1.35 -16.43
N ASN A 131 -0.49 -2.11 -17.48
CA ASN A 131 0.22 -3.35 -17.82
C ASN A 131 1.68 -3.13 -18.24
N TRP A 132 2.09 -1.88 -18.53
CA TRP A 132 3.49 -1.58 -18.78
C TRP A 132 4.37 -1.74 -17.53
N LEU A 133 3.76 -1.88 -16.35
CA LEU A 133 4.47 -2.15 -15.10
C LEU A 133 4.73 -3.64 -14.86
N ASP A 134 4.08 -4.51 -15.64
CA ASP A 134 4.16 -5.96 -15.45
C ASP A 134 5.61 -6.47 -15.53
N GLY A 135 6.00 -7.30 -14.55
CA GLY A 135 7.35 -7.82 -14.47
C GLY A 135 8.40 -6.85 -13.92
N ASN A 136 8.03 -5.58 -13.65
CA ASN A 136 8.95 -4.54 -13.16
C ASN A 136 8.58 -4.00 -11.78
N TYR A 137 7.40 -4.36 -11.28
CA TYR A 137 6.91 -4.03 -9.94
C TYR A 137 6.32 -5.28 -9.30
N THR A 138 6.45 -5.41 -7.99
CA THR A 138 6.00 -6.61 -7.29
C THR A 138 4.51 -6.51 -6.94
N VAL A 139 3.69 -7.28 -7.62
CA VAL A 139 2.29 -7.50 -7.27
C VAL A 139 2.25 -8.44 -6.07
N PHE A 140 1.50 -8.08 -5.02
CA PHE A 140 1.43 -8.93 -3.83
C PHE A 140 0.02 -9.11 -3.26
N GLY A 141 -1.00 -8.49 -3.86
CA GLY A 141 -2.37 -8.65 -3.42
C GLY A 141 -3.39 -8.06 -4.39
N GLU A 142 -4.66 -8.19 -4.02
CA GLU A 142 -5.76 -7.58 -4.79
C GLU A 142 -6.89 -7.17 -3.87
N ILE A 143 -7.56 -6.08 -4.23
CA ILE A 143 -8.80 -5.65 -3.59
C ILE A 143 -9.93 -6.51 -4.18
N PHE A 144 -10.57 -7.33 -3.34
CA PHE A 144 -11.66 -8.18 -3.76
C PHE A 144 -13.03 -7.64 -3.34
N GLU A 145 -13.05 -6.65 -2.44
CA GLU A 145 -14.25 -5.95 -2.02
C GLU A 145 -13.93 -4.48 -1.82
N GLY A 146 -14.78 -3.59 -2.35
CA GLY A 146 -14.58 -2.14 -2.22
C GLY A 146 -13.83 -1.51 -3.39
N LYS A 147 -13.88 -2.09 -4.59
CA LYS A 147 -13.22 -1.50 -5.78
C LYS A 147 -13.74 -0.11 -6.13
N SER A 148 -15.01 0.17 -5.84
CA SER A 148 -15.58 1.51 -6.04
C SER A 148 -14.90 2.58 -5.18
N ILE A 149 -14.34 2.19 -4.05
CA ILE A 149 -13.62 3.09 -3.15
C ILE A 149 -12.30 3.54 -3.79
N ILE A 150 -11.64 2.65 -4.54
CA ILE A 150 -10.42 3.00 -5.29
C ILE A 150 -10.71 4.17 -6.22
N LYS A 151 -11.78 4.05 -7.00
CA LYS A 151 -12.18 5.07 -7.97
C LYS A 151 -12.57 6.38 -7.29
N ALA A 152 -13.26 6.31 -6.16
CA ALA A 152 -13.63 7.51 -5.39
C ALA A 152 -12.39 8.27 -4.92
N ILE A 153 -11.39 7.57 -4.39
CA ILE A 153 -10.14 8.17 -3.94
C ILE A 153 -9.32 8.71 -5.12
N ALA A 154 -9.27 7.97 -6.21
CA ALA A 154 -8.52 8.37 -7.41
C ALA A 154 -9.02 9.69 -8.00
N ASN A 155 -10.29 10.03 -7.78
CA ASN A 155 -10.94 11.20 -8.38
C ASN A 155 -11.09 12.39 -7.44
N VAL A 156 -10.52 12.38 -6.24
CA VAL A 156 -10.57 13.54 -5.36
C VAL A 156 -9.75 14.71 -5.94
N PRO A 157 -10.08 15.97 -5.58
CA PRO A 157 -9.27 17.11 -5.98
C PRO A 157 -7.82 16.96 -5.49
N ARG A 158 -6.87 17.24 -6.37
CA ARG A 158 -5.44 17.05 -6.11
C ARG A 158 -4.62 18.24 -6.58
N ASP A 159 -3.41 18.36 -6.06
CA ASP A 159 -2.45 19.40 -6.44
C ASP A 159 -1.64 18.99 -7.69
N LYS A 160 -0.63 19.79 -8.03
CA LYS A 160 0.22 19.54 -9.22
C LYS A 160 1.09 18.30 -9.12
N GLN A 161 1.32 17.79 -7.90
CA GLN A 161 2.07 16.57 -7.64
C GLN A 161 1.13 15.37 -7.44
N ASP A 162 -0.14 15.51 -7.80
CA ASP A 162 -1.17 14.47 -7.65
C ASP A 162 -1.47 14.09 -6.18
N ASN A 163 -1.15 14.97 -5.23
CA ASN A 163 -1.46 14.78 -3.82
C ASN A 163 -2.85 15.36 -3.53
N PRO A 164 -3.78 14.59 -2.94
CA PRO A 164 -5.11 15.11 -2.60
C PRO A 164 -5.06 16.41 -1.81
N LEU A 165 -5.92 17.37 -2.16
CA LEU A 165 -5.98 18.66 -1.46
C LEU A 165 -6.42 18.48 -0.01
N GLU A 166 -7.34 17.57 0.25
CA GLU A 166 -7.70 17.13 1.60
C GLU A 166 -7.08 15.75 1.83
N PRO A 167 -6.31 15.54 2.90
CA PRO A 167 -5.66 14.27 3.15
C PRO A 167 -6.66 13.11 3.19
N VAL A 168 -6.34 12.03 2.49
CA VAL A 168 -7.11 10.79 2.51
C VAL A 168 -6.38 9.80 3.40
N TYR A 169 -6.75 9.77 4.67
CA TYR A 169 -6.11 8.91 5.68
C TYR A 169 -6.54 7.46 5.53
N MET A 170 -5.68 6.55 5.94
CA MET A 170 -6.01 5.14 6.00
C MET A 170 -5.75 4.56 7.39
N ARG A 171 -6.38 3.44 7.66
CA ARG A 171 -6.08 2.54 8.77
C ARG A 171 -6.11 1.13 8.21
N VAL A 172 -5.08 0.35 8.52
CA VAL A 172 -4.96 -1.02 7.98
C VAL A 172 -4.93 -2.01 9.12
N THR A 173 -5.85 -2.97 9.09
CA THR A 173 -5.90 -4.06 10.07
C THR A 173 -5.85 -5.41 9.36
N ILE A 174 -5.27 -6.39 10.02
CA ILE A 174 -5.23 -7.77 9.54
C ILE A 174 -6.29 -8.54 10.31
N VAL A 175 -7.22 -9.15 9.59
CA VAL A 175 -8.34 -9.90 10.20
C VAL A 175 -8.44 -11.27 9.56
N LYS A 176 -9.07 -12.20 10.28
CA LYS A 176 -9.36 -13.53 9.75
C LYS A 176 -10.75 -13.53 9.13
N GLU A 177 -10.82 -13.94 7.88
CA GLU A 177 -12.07 -14.16 7.18
C GLU A 177 -12.58 -15.56 7.49
N LYS A 178 -13.87 -15.68 7.81
CA LYS A 178 -14.49 -16.97 8.14
C LYS A 178 -14.72 -17.83 6.90
#